data_49c60a61bcd5b93f13b872f240a5091e
#
_entry.id   49c60a61bcd5b93f13b872f240a5091e
#
_cell.length_a   1.000
_cell.length_b   1.000
_cell.length_c   1.000
_cell.angle_alpha   90.00
_cell.angle_beta   90.00
_cell.angle_gamma   90.00
#
_symmetry.space_group_name_H-M   'P 1'
#
loop_
_entity.id
_entity.type
_entity.pdbx_description
1 polymer ?
#
loop_
_entity_poly.entity_id
_entity_poly.type
_entity_poly.pdbx_seq_one_letter_code
_entity_poly.pdbx_strand_id
1 'polypeptide(L)'
;MQLAMHMVTIEDLMPREHFLRKLEAALDLSFVYEETAPLYSKKYGRPPIDPVVIVKYLLVGFLYGIPSEREIERRVQTDIALRWYLGLDLFDRVPDHSTVSQLRRRKPSFRKVFRRLFEEVVRQCIEKGLVSGRVVGTDSTHVKANASRASEELVEITEAPGVYWERLDDYEEEGLEELERRTGKRRKKRTKQIKRDNRRSHKRVSRTDPEAGHMKRPGKPVSYTHL
;
A
#
# COMPACT_ATOMS: atom_id res chain seq x y z
N MET A 1 -23.56 -3.17 -49.50
CA MET A 1 -23.49 -3.01 -48.06
C MET A 1 -23.49 -1.52 -47.76
N GLN A 2 -24.55 -0.95 -47.15
CA GLN A 2 -24.59 0.46 -46.80
C GLN A 2 -23.76 0.66 -45.54
N LEU A 3 -22.73 1.51 -45.60
CA LEU A 3 -21.95 1.96 -44.47
C LEU A 3 -22.77 3.03 -43.74
N ALA A 4 -23.29 2.68 -42.55
CA ALA A 4 -23.88 3.66 -41.66
C ALA A 4 -22.78 4.30 -40.81
N MET A 5 -22.73 5.63 -40.77
CA MET A 5 -21.85 6.38 -39.91
C MET A 5 -22.59 6.69 -38.59
N HIS A 6 -22.04 6.24 -37.48
CA HIS A 6 -22.61 6.52 -36.16
C HIS A 6 -21.61 7.42 -35.39
N MET A 7 -22.11 8.51 -34.82
CA MET A 7 -21.36 9.27 -33.80
C MET A 7 -21.61 8.61 -32.44
N VAL A 8 -20.56 8.09 -31.85
CA VAL A 8 -20.63 7.33 -30.59
C VAL A 8 -19.55 7.85 -29.65
N THR A 9 -19.92 8.15 -28.44
CA THR A 9 -19.00 8.49 -27.36
C THR A 9 -18.67 7.27 -26.51
N ILE A 10 -17.60 7.32 -25.73
CA ILE A 10 -17.28 6.24 -24.80
C ILE A 10 -18.38 6.08 -23.72
N GLU A 11 -19.08 7.18 -23.39
CA GLU A 11 -20.20 7.19 -22.46
C GLU A 11 -21.39 6.37 -23.00
N ASP A 12 -21.66 6.43 -24.30
CA ASP A 12 -22.74 5.67 -24.94
C ASP A 12 -22.46 4.16 -24.96
N LEU A 13 -21.19 3.80 -25.03
CA LEU A 13 -20.74 2.41 -25.05
C LEU A 13 -20.65 1.76 -23.66
N MET A 14 -20.61 2.57 -22.62
CA MET A 14 -20.49 2.08 -21.24
C MET A 14 -21.84 1.65 -20.67
N PRO A 15 -22.05 0.37 -20.30
CA PRO A 15 -23.31 -0.11 -19.76
C PRO A 15 -23.71 0.66 -18.49
N ARG A 16 -25.00 1.00 -18.38
CA ARG A 16 -25.54 1.81 -17.26
C ARG A 16 -25.35 1.14 -15.90
N GLU A 17 -25.51 -0.19 -15.82
CA GLU A 17 -25.40 -0.96 -14.57
C GLU A 17 -23.99 -1.48 -14.27
N HIS A 18 -22.99 -1.02 -15.01
CA HIS A 18 -21.62 -1.51 -14.83
C HIS A 18 -21.07 -1.17 -13.46
N PHE A 19 -20.31 -2.09 -12.85
CA PHE A 19 -19.69 -1.92 -11.53
C PHE A 19 -18.86 -0.64 -11.41
N LEU A 20 -18.08 -0.29 -12.43
CA LEU A 20 -17.21 0.91 -12.41
C LEU A 20 -18.00 2.22 -12.34
N ARG A 21 -19.25 2.27 -12.84
CA ARG A 21 -20.13 3.44 -12.63
C ARG A 21 -20.52 3.59 -11.17
N LYS A 22 -20.85 2.49 -10.52
CA LYS A 22 -21.18 2.50 -9.08
C LYS A 22 -19.97 2.90 -8.25
N LEU A 23 -18.79 2.42 -8.63
CA LEU A 23 -17.53 2.79 -8.00
C LEU A 23 -17.22 4.29 -8.16
N GLU A 24 -17.36 4.81 -9.40
CA GLU A 24 -17.13 6.24 -9.69
C GLU A 24 -18.06 7.15 -8.88
N ALA A 25 -19.32 6.76 -8.76
CA ALA A 25 -20.31 7.50 -7.96
C ALA A 25 -20.08 7.38 -6.44
N ALA A 26 -19.44 6.31 -5.99
CA ALA A 26 -19.23 6.04 -4.57
C ALA A 26 -17.93 6.61 -4.01
N LEU A 27 -16.89 6.74 -4.83
CA LEU A 27 -15.53 7.08 -4.40
C LEU A 27 -15.17 8.50 -4.84
N ASP A 28 -14.98 9.39 -3.87
CA ASP A 28 -14.43 10.72 -4.11
C ASP A 28 -12.90 10.67 -4.07
N LEU A 29 -12.27 11.07 -5.16
CA LEU A 29 -10.82 11.15 -5.34
C LEU A 29 -10.29 12.58 -5.45
N SER A 30 -11.11 13.59 -5.15
CA SER A 30 -10.72 15.01 -5.25
C SER A 30 -9.48 15.36 -4.42
N PHE A 31 -9.34 14.74 -3.25
CA PHE A 31 -8.17 14.92 -2.37
C PHE A 31 -6.84 14.57 -3.02
N VAL A 32 -6.84 13.72 -4.06
CA VAL A 32 -5.61 13.32 -4.79
C VAL A 32 -4.93 14.52 -5.42
N TYR A 33 -5.70 15.50 -5.93
CA TYR A 33 -5.15 16.72 -6.50
C TYR A 33 -4.43 17.57 -5.45
N GLU A 34 -4.99 17.68 -4.26
CA GLU A 34 -4.39 18.43 -3.16
C GLU A 34 -3.07 17.81 -2.71
N GLU A 35 -3.07 16.51 -2.48
CA GLU A 35 -1.89 15.76 -2.03
C GLU A 35 -0.78 15.70 -3.07
N THR A 36 -1.12 15.74 -4.35
CA THR A 36 -0.14 15.63 -5.45
C THR A 36 0.32 16.97 -5.99
N ALA A 37 -0.41 18.06 -5.72
CA ALA A 37 -0.07 19.40 -6.23
C ALA A 37 1.42 19.79 -6.02
N PRO A 38 2.06 19.50 -4.86
CA PRO A 38 3.48 19.83 -4.66
C PRO A 38 4.44 19.02 -5.52
N LEU A 39 3.98 17.91 -6.12
CA LEU A 39 4.81 16.99 -6.90
C LEU A 39 4.92 17.42 -8.37
N TYR A 40 4.06 18.31 -8.81
CA TYR A 40 3.96 18.75 -10.20
C TYR A 40 4.51 20.14 -10.39
N SER A 41 5.33 20.31 -11.45
CA SER A 41 5.86 21.62 -11.82
C SER A 41 4.78 22.46 -12.52
N LYS A 42 4.62 23.72 -12.07
CA LYS A 42 3.64 24.65 -12.68
C LYS A 42 4.12 25.24 -14.02
N LYS A 43 5.42 25.20 -14.32
CA LYS A 43 6.00 25.99 -15.44
C LYS A 43 6.82 25.20 -16.45
N TYR A 44 7.37 24.05 -16.09
CA TYR A 44 8.33 23.35 -16.93
C TYR A 44 8.09 21.85 -16.96
N GLY A 45 8.29 21.24 -18.14
CA GLY A 45 8.26 19.81 -18.34
C GLY A 45 7.18 19.36 -19.33
N ARG A 46 7.20 18.05 -19.64
CA ARG A 46 6.14 17.39 -20.42
C ARG A 46 4.83 17.47 -19.63
N PRO A 47 3.67 17.68 -20.30
CA PRO A 47 2.37 17.61 -19.64
C PRO A 47 2.27 16.34 -18.78
N PRO A 48 1.98 16.46 -17.49
CA PRO A 48 1.91 15.33 -16.60
C PRO A 48 0.66 14.50 -16.91
N ILE A 49 0.72 13.19 -16.60
CA ILE A 49 -0.50 12.38 -16.52
C ILE A 49 -1.27 12.86 -15.29
N ASP A 50 -2.58 12.99 -15.42
CA ASP A 50 -3.46 13.36 -14.32
C ASP A 50 -3.26 12.36 -13.16
N PRO A 51 -3.02 12.85 -11.93
CA PRO A 51 -2.78 11.98 -10.78
C PRO A 51 -3.97 11.10 -10.43
N VAL A 52 -5.20 11.53 -10.67
CA VAL A 52 -6.41 10.74 -10.48
C VAL A 52 -6.44 9.56 -11.46
N VAL A 53 -6.04 9.78 -12.71
CA VAL A 53 -5.92 8.70 -13.71
C VAL A 53 -4.94 7.62 -13.22
N ILE A 54 -3.82 8.02 -12.61
CA ILE A 54 -2.84 7.06 -12.07
C ILE A 54 -3.42 6.26 -10.90
N VAL A 55 -4.15 6.91 -10.01
CA VAL A 55 -4.81 6.23 -8.89
C VAL A 55 -5.86 5.26 -9.39
N LYS A 56 -6.73 5.68 -10.32
CA LYS A 56 -7.74 4.83 -10.95
C LYS A 56 -7.10 3.65 -11.69
N TYR A 57 -6.00 3.87 -12.41
CA TYR A 57 -5.24 2.82 -13.08
C TYR A 57 -4.77 1.72 -12.12
N LEU A 58 -4.26 2.10 -10.96
CA LEU A 58 -3.84 1.14 -9.95
C LEU A 58 -5.03 0.47 -9.24
N LEU A 59 -6.12 1.21 -8.99
CA LEU A 59 -7.35 0.64 -8.44
C LEU A 59 -7.93 -0.44 -9.35
N VAL A 60 -7.92 -0.24 -10.66
CA VAL A 60 -8.31 -1.26 -11.65
C VAL A 60 -7.48 -2.53 -11.47
N GLY A 61 -6.16 -2.41 -11.28
CA GLY A 61 -5.29 -3.54 -11.01
C GLY A 61 -5.72 -4.35 -9.79
N PHE A 62 -6.05 -3.68 -8.69
CA PHE A 62 -6.55 -4.34 -7.47
C PHE A 62 -7.91 -4.97 -7.65
N LEU A 63 -8.87 -4.21 -8.18
CA LEU A 63 -10.27 -4.65 -8.28
C LEU A 63 -10.48 -5.82 -9.23
N TYR A 64 -9.69 -5.87 -10.30
CA TYR A 64 -9.76 -6.92 -11.31
C TYR A 64 -8.70 -8.02 -11.16
N GLY A 65 -7.90 -7.95 -10.07
CA GLY A 65 -6.84 -8.93 -9.80
C GLY A 65 -5.78 -9.00 -10.90
N ILE A 66 -5.44 -7.87 -11.52
CA ILE A 66 -4.47 -7.81 -12.62
C ILE A 66 -3.06 -7.77 -12.03
N PRO A 67 -2.21 -8.78 -12.30
CA PRO A 67 -0.96 -8.99 -11.56
C PRO A 67 0.16 -8.01 -11.93
N SER A 68 0.06 -7.28 -13.04
CA SER A 68 1.13 -6.38 -13.47
C SER A 68 0.63 -5.12 -14.15
N GLU A 69 1.36 -4.03 -13.99
CA GLU A 69 1.05 -2.75 -14.63
C GLU A 69 1.05 -2.82 -16.16
N ARG A 70 1.89 -3.70 -16.74
CA ARG A 70 1.90 -3.95 -18.18
C ARG A 70 0.61 -4.60 -18.66
N GLU A 71 0.06 -5.50 -17.86
CA GLU A 71 -1.21 -6.14 -18.19
C GLU A 71 -2.39 -5.18 -18.00
N ILE A 72 -2.32 -4.26 -17.01
CA ILE A 72 -3.31 -3.19 -16.86
C ILE A 72 -3.32 -2.33 -18.14
N GLU A 73 -2.15 -1.89 -18.61
CA GLU A 73 -2.02 -1.10 -19.84
C GLU A 73 -2.68 -1.81 -21.03
N ARG A 74 -2.38 -3.10 -21.23
CA ARG A 74 -2.97 -3.88 -22.32
C ARG A 74 -4.50 -3.93 -22.24
N ARG A 75 -5.04 -4.19 -21.05
CA ARG A 75 -6.50 -4.27 -20.87
C ARG A 75 -7.15 -2.91 -21.08
N VAL A 76 -6.58 -1.85 -20.55
CA VAL A 76 -7.12 -0.49 -20.79
C VAL A 76 -7.09 -0.10 -22.27
N GLN A 77 -6.14 -0.63 -23.06
CA GLN A 77 -6.11 -0.39 -24.51
C GLN A 77 -7.32 -0.94 -25.24
N THR A 78 -7.89 -2.04 -24.77
CA THR A 78 -8.95 -2.79 -25.49
C THR A 78 -10.29 -2.82 -24.77
N ASP A 79 -10.33 -2.48 -23.48
CA ASP A 79 -11.55 -2.51 -22.67
C ASP A 79 -12.14 -1.10 -22.52
N ILE A 80 -13.32 -0.92 -23.08
CA ILE A 80 -14.06 0.34 -23.08
C ILE A 80 -14.43 0.78 -21.65
N ALA A 81 -14.83 -0.17 -20.80
CA ALA A 81 -15.23 0.16 -19.44
C ALA A 81 -14.06 0.64 -18.59
N LEU A 82 -12.86 0.06 -18.79
CA LEU A 82 -11.66 0.52 -18.14
C LEU A 82 -11.22 1.90 -18.64
N ARG A 83 -11.30 2.13 -19.95
CA ARG A 83 -11.02 3.46 -20.54
C ARG A 83 -11.95 4.51 -19.97
N TRP A 84 -13.24 4.23 -19.96
CA TRP A 84 -14.25 5.12 -19.39
C TRP A 84 -13.94 5.47 -17.94
N TYR A 85 -13.62 4.47 -17.11
CA TYR A 85 -13.32 4.68 -15.70
C TYR A 85 -12.06 5.53 -15.47
N LEU A 86 -11.07 5.40 -16.32
CA LEU A 86 -9.88 6.24 -16.28
C LEU A 86 -10.11 7.66 -16.81
N GLY A 87 -11.27 7.96 -17.40
CA GLY A 87 -11.55 9.24 -18.04
C GLY A 87 -10.83 9.41 -19.36
N LEU A 88 -10.48 8.32 -20.04
CA LEU A 88 -9.83 8.32 -21.36
C LEU A 88 -10.89 8.19 -22.45
N ASP A 89 -10.78 8.99 -23.51
CA ASP A 89 -11.60 8.84 -24.71
C ASP A 89 -11.11 7.67 -25.57
N LEU A 90 -11.89 7.31 -26.61
CA LEU A 90 -11.61 6.18 -27.51
C LEU A 90 -10.19 6.29 -28.16
N PHE A 91 -9.75 7.50 -28.43
CA PHE A 91 -8.47 7.76 -29.10
C PHE A 91 -7.35 8.22 -28.15
N ASP A 92 -7.65 8.40 -26.89
CA ASP A 92 -6.65 8.84 -25.93
C ASP A 92 -5.57 7.78 -25.69
N ARG A 93 -4.35 8.27 -25.49
CA ARG A 93 -3.24 7.39 -25.18
C ARG A 93 -3.33 6.87 -23.75
N VAL A 94 -3.29 5.55 -23.61
CA VAL A 94 -3.23 4.90 -22.29
C VAL A 94 -1.90 5.23 -21.59
N PRO A 95 -1.91 5.48 -20.28
CA PRO A 95 -0.67 5.66 -19.51
C PRO A 95 0.25 4.44 -19.65
N ASP A 96 1.51 4.69 -20.00
CA ASP A 96 2.53 3.65 -20.12
C ASP A 96 2.88 3.08 -18.72
N HIS A 97 2.93 1.76 -18.62
CA HIS A 97 3.22 1.04 -17.37
C HIS A 97 4.55 1.46 -16.74
N SER A 98 5.57 1.76 -17.56
CA SER A 98 6.87 2.20 -17.05
C SER A 98 6.80 3.58 -16.40
N THR A 99 5.95 4.48 -16.88
CA THR A 99 5.72 5.79 -16.30
C THR A 99 5.08 5.67 -14.92
N VAL A 100 4.07 4.82 -14.77
CA VAL A 100 3.40 4.55 -13.50
C VAL A 100 4.37 3.93 -12.49
N SER A 101 5.14 2.92 -12.91
CA SER A 101 6.14 2.27 -12.09
C SER A 101 7.24 3.25 -11.62
N GLN A 102 7.75 4.07 -12.53
CA GLN A 102 8.77 5.07 -12.21
C GLN A 102 8.26 6.13 -11.24
N LEU A 103 7.01 6.56 -11.38
CA LEU A 103 6.42 7.56 -10.50
C LEU A 103 6.37 7.04 -9.05
N ARG A 104 5.95 5.80 -8.83
CA ARG A 104 5.95 5.16 -7.51
C ARG A 104 7.34 5.04 -6.90
N ARG A 105 8.36 4.74 -7.72
CA ARG A 105 9.74 4.53 -7.26
C ARG A 105 10.49 5.83 -6.98
N ARG A 106 10.31 6.84 -7.84
CA ARG A 106 11.11 8.09 -7.79
C ARG A 106 10.57 9.15 -6.85
N LYS A 107 9.28 9.09 -6.49
CA LYS A 107 8.64 10.08 -5.61
C LYS A 107 8.14 9.42 -4.32
N PRO A 108 8.94 9.43 -3.24
CA PRO A 108 8.53 8.87 -1.94
C PRO A 108 7.23 9.47 -1.41
N SER A 109 6.96 10.74 -1.74
CA SER A 109 5.71 11.43 -1.41
C SER A 109 4.47 10.77 -2.02
N PHE A 110 4.62 10.01 -3.11
CA PHE A 110 3.50 9.26 -3.68
C PHE A 110 3.03 8.12 -2.76
N ARG A 111 3.89 7.62 -1.86
CA ARG A 111 3.48 6.68 -0.81
C ARG A 111 2.48 7.30 0.17
N LYS A 112 2.62 8.61 0.45
CA LYS A 112 1.66 9.34 1.30
C LYS A 112 0.29 9.40 0.64
N VAL A 113 0.23 9.58 -0.68
CA VAL A 113 -1.04 9.55 -1.44
C VAL A 113 -1.76 8.21 -1.27
N PHE A 114 -1.04 7.08 -1.38
CA PHE A 114 -1.66 5.76 -1.19
C PHE A 114 -2.14 5.53 0.24
N ARG A 115 -1.38 5.98 1.23
CA ARG A 115 -1.82 5.91 2.62
C ARG A 115 -3.08 6.75 2.83
N ARG A 116 -3.10 7.97 2.32
CA ARG A 116 -4.26 8.85 2.39
C ARG A 116 -5.46 8.26 1.66
N LEU A 117 -5.24 7.67 0.48
CA LEU A 117 -6.28 6.96 -0.26
C LEU A 117 -6.91 5.84 0.58
N PHE A 118 -6.10 5.02 1.23
CA PHE A 118 -6.58 3.96 2.11
C PHE A 118 -7.40 4.54 3.28
N GLU A 119 -6.87 5.54 3.96
CA GLU A 119 -7.56 6.22 5.08
C GLU A 119 -8.89 6.82 4.64
N GLU A 120 -8.94 7.44 3.48
CA GLU A 120 -10.14 8.06 2.92
C GLU A 120 -11.20 7.03 2.52
N VAL A 121 -10.80 5.93 1.87
CA VAL A 121 -11.72 4.83 1.54
C VAL A 121 -12.30 4.21 2.82
N VAL A 122 -11.48 3.98 3.84
CA VAL A 122 -11.95 3.45 5.13
C VAL A 122 -12.92 4.42 5.79
N ARG A 123 -12.63 5.73 5.78
CA ARG A 123 -13.50 6.77 6.31
C ARG A 123 -14.88 6.74 5.63
N GLN A 124 -14.91 6.72 4.29
CA GLN A 124 -16.15 6.64 3.52
C GLN A 124 -16.93 5.34 3.82
N CYS A 125 -16.23 4.21 4.00
CA CYS A 125 -16.86 2.95 4.40
C CYS A 125 -17.50 3.04 5.81
N ILE A 126 -16.83 3.69 6.76
CA ILE A 126 -17.36 3.92 8.11
C ILE A 126 -18.60 4.81 8.06
N GLU A 127 -18.56 5.93 7.34
CA GLU A 127 -19.67 6.86 7.20
C GLU A 127 -20.91 6.23 6.58
N LYS A 128 -20.70 5.29 5.63
CA LYS A 128 -21.78 4.52 5.02
C LYS A 128 -22.23 3.31 5.84
N GLY A 129 -21.68 3.11 7.05
CA GLY A 129 -22.04 2.02 7.94
C GLY A 129 -21.57 0.63 7.48
N LEU A 130 -20.66 0.55 6.49
CA LEU A 130 -20.12 -0.71 5.97
C LEU A 130 -19.08 -1.34 6.93
N VAL A 131 -18.44 -0.53 7.76
CA VAL A 131 -17.43 -0.95 8.73
C VAL A 131 -17.81 -0.45 10.11
N SER A 132 -18.00 -1.36 11.06
CA SER A 132 -18.39 -1.05 12.45
C SER A 132 -17.21 -0.93 13.41
N GLY A 133 -16.04 -1.43 13.05
CA GLY A 133 -14.86 -1.50 13.92
C GLY A 133 -15.00 -2.45 15.14
N ARG A 134 -16.08 -3.22 15.21
CA ARG A 134 -16.32 -4.17 16.35
C ARG A 134 -15.38 -5.35 16.35
N VAL A 135 -14.98 -5.80 15.16
CA VAL A 135 -14.05 -6.91 14.96
C VAL A 135 -12.92 -6.41 14.05
N VAL A 136 -11.70 -6.51 14.55
CA VAL A 136 -10.49 -6.18 13.79
C VAL A 136 -9.63 -7.42 13.75
N GLY A 137 -9.29 -7.89 12.55
CA GLY A 137 -8.34 -8.97 12.32
C GLY A 137 -6.98 -8.39 11.93
N THR A 138 -5.92 -8.91 12.53
CA THR A 138 -4.55 -8.64 12.10
C THR A 138 -3.92 -9.93 11.61
N ASP A 139 -3.28 -9.87 10.45
CA ASP A 139 -2.51 -10.97 9.91
C ASP A 139 -1.08 -10.52 9.64
N SER A 140 -0.13 -11.46 9.65
CA SER A 140 1.27 -11.19 9.40
C SER A 140 1.76 -12.01 8.22
N THR A 141 2.41 -11.35 7.28
CA THR A 141 3.01 -11.99 6.11
C THR A 141 4.52 -12.05 6.26
N HIS A 142 5.09 -13.24 6.04
CA HIS A 142 6.53 -13.40 6.02
C HIS A 142 7.11 -12.90 4.70
N VAL A 143 7.86 -11.82 4.77
CA VAL A 143 8.62 -11.32 3.63
C VAL A 143 10.00 -11.99 3.67
N LYS A 144 10.34 -12.75 2.62
CA LYS A 144 11.64 -13.40 2.50
C LYS A 144 12.73 -12.34 2.35
N ALA A 145 13.66 -12.29 3.30
CA ALA A 145 14.80 -11.40 3.25
C ALA A 145 15.88 -11.90 2.27
N ASN A 146 16.66 -10.97 1.73
CA ASN A 146 17.80 -11.28 0.86
C ASN A 146 19.04 -11.65 1.69
N ALA A 147 18.91 -12.67 2.51
CA ALA A 147 19.95 -13.14 3.41
C ALA A 147 20.17 -14.64 3.29
N SER A 148 21.42 -15.07 3.49
CA SER A 148 21.81 -16.48 3.52
C SER A 148 22.72 -16.76 4.71
N ARG A 149 22.79 -18.04 5.13
CA ARG A 149 23.73 -18.46 6.18
C ARG A 149 25.20 -18.22 5.84
N ALA A 150 25.54 -18.27 4.55
CA ALA A 150 26.89 -18.03 4.08
C ALA A 150 27.32 -16.55 4.21
N SER A 151 26.36 -15.64 4.32
CA SER A 151 26.62 -14.21 4.51
C SER A 151 26.54 -13.74 5.97
N GLU A 152 26.36 -14.66 6.92
CA GLU A 152 26.29 -14.31 8.33
C GLU A 152 27.65 -13.94 8.93
N GLU A 153 27.66 -12.94 9.76
CA GLU A 153 28.76 -12.59 10.65
C GLU A 153 28.26 -12.42 12.08
N LEU A 154 29.17 -12.62 13.04
CA LEU A 154 28.89 -12.38 14.46
C LEU A 154 29.24 -10.95 14.77
N VAL A 155 28.24 -10.17 15.15
CA VAL A 155 28.40 -8.78 15.56
C VAL A 155 28.18 -8.68 17.06
N GLU A 156 29.05 -7.99 17.75
CA GLU A 156 28.90 -7.71 19.17
C GLU A 156 27.68 -6.83 19.43
N ILE A 157 26.90 -7.19 20.43
CA ILE A 157 25.73 -6.39 20.83
C ILE A 157 26.24 -5.25 21.69
N THR A 158 26.33 -4.07 21.08
CA THR A 158 26.79 -2.83 21.77
C THR A 158 25.70 -2.22 22.64
N GLU A 159 24.43 -2.48 22.35
CA GLU A 159 23.31 -2.06 23.20
C GLU A 159 22.95 -3.18 24.19
N ALA A 160 22.91 -2.84 25.48
CA ALA A 160 22.40 -3.77 26.47
C ALA A 160 20.95 -4.15 26.13
N PRO A 161 20.58 -5.46 26.16
CA PRO A 161 19.21 -5.90 25.87
C PRO A 161 18.13 -5.15 26.68
N GLY A 162 18.51 -4.64 27.86
CA GLY A 162 17.63 -3.83 28.70
C GLY A 162 17.18 -2.53 28.03
N VAL A 163 18.09 -1.80 27.38
CA VAL A 163 17.79 -0.51 26.72
C VAL A 163 16.86 -0.70 25.53
N TYR A 164 17.04 -1.79 24.78
CA TYR A 164 16.14 -2.13 23.67
C TYR A 164 14.72 -2.44 24.16
N TRP A 165 14.60 -3.20 25.26
CA TRP A 165 13.28 -3.53 25.83
C TRP A 165 12.60 -2.32 26.47
N GLU A 166 13.36 -1.43 27.13
CA GLU A 166 12.83 -0.17 27.68
C GLU A 166 12.24 0.69 26.54
N ARG A 167 12.95 0.81 25.42
CA ARG A 167 12.49 1.57 24.26
C ARG A 167 11.22 0.96 23.63
N LEU A 168 11.12 -0.37 23.60
CA LEU A 168 9.93 -1.08 23.12
C LEU A 168 8.73 -0.91 24.07
N ASP A 169 8.99 -0.96 25.36
CA ASP A 169 7.97 -0.75 26.39
C ASP A 169 7.44 0.70 26.34
N ASP A 170 8.33 1.69 26.12
CA ASP A 170 7.95 3.10 25.94
C ASP A 170 7.05 3.29 24.69
N TYR A 171 7.39 2.69 23.56
CA TYR A 171 6.56 2.72 22.35
C TYR A 171 5.20 2.02 22.56
N GLU A 172 5.17 0.90 23.28
CA GLU A 172 3.91 0.22 23.62
C GLU A 172 3.06 1.08 24.57
N GLU A 173 3.67 1.75 25.57
CA GLU A 173 2.95 2.64 26.51
C GLU A 173 2.39 3.87 25.81
N GLU A 174 3.15 4.55 24.93
CA GLU A 174 2.68 5.68 24.13
C GLU A 174 1.51 5.28 23.23
N GLY A 175 1.61 4.14 22.55
CA GLY A 175 0.54 3.60 21.72
C GLY A 175 -0.73 3.26 22.50
N LEU A 176 -0.57 2.72 23.72
CA LEU A 176 -1.68 2.37 24.61
C LEU A 176 -2.36 3.62 25.20
N GLU A 177 -1.59 4.65 25.57
CA GLU A 177 -2.13 5.92 26.06
C GLU A 177 -2.92 6.67 24.99
N GLU A 178 -2.44 6.60 23.74
CA GLU A 178 -3.17 7.15 22.61
C GLU A 178 -4.48 6.41 22.34
N LEU A 179 -4.47 5.10 22.48
CA LEU A 179 -5.65 4.25 22.32
C LEU A 179 -6.67 4.47 23.47
N GLU A 180 -6.20 4.65 24.70
CA GLU A 180 -7.04 4.98 25.86
C GLU A 180 -7.68 6.38 25.71
N ARG A 181 -6.93 7.36 25.20
CA ARG A 181 -7.45 8.70 24.87
C ARG A 181 -8.55 8.65 23.83
N ARG A 182 -8.38 7.80 22.81
CA ARG A 182 -9.37 7.66 21.71
C ARG A 182 -10.60 6.87 22.10
N THR A 183 -10.47 5.86 22.96
CA THR A 183 -11.56 4.92 23.26
C THR A 183 -12.22 5.14 24.62
N GLY A 184 -11.62 5.94 25.51
CA GLY A 184 -12.10 6.17 26.88
C GLY A 184 -12.08 4.93 27.78
N LYS A 185 -11.51 3.81 27.33
CA LYS A 185 -11.47 2.55 28.07
C LYS A 185 -10.10 2.30 28.67
N ARG A 186 -10.01 2.36 29.99
CA ARG A 186 -8.80 2.01 30.74
C ARG A 186 -8.56 0.50 30.72
N ARG A 187 -7.42 0.03 30.19
CA ARG A 187 -7.02 -1.37 30.20
C ARG A 187 -6.21 -1.71 31.45
N LYS A 188 -6.40 -2.93 31.98
CA LYS A 188 -5.56 -3.44 33.07
C LYS A 188 -4.13 -3.65 32.55
N LYS A 189 -3.14 -3.00 33.17
CA LYS A 189 -1.71 -3.22 32.89
C LYS A 189 -1.39 -4.71 33.07
N ARG A 190 -0.90 -5.32 32.03
CA ARG A 190 -0.47 -6.72 32.06
C ARG A 190 1.01 -6.73 32.40
N THR A 191 1.34 -7.04 33.65
CA THR A 191 2.73 -7.20 34.10
C THR A 191 3.30 -8.46 33.46
N LYS A 192 4.03 -8.32 32.36
CA LYS A 192 4.84 -9.41 31.80
C LYS A 192 6.15 -9.46 32.58
N GLN A 193 6.33 -10.47 33.43
CA GLN A 193 7.66 -10.88 33.87
C GLN A 193 8.40 -11.50 32.68
N ILE A 194 9.22 -10.73 32.02
CA ILE A 194 10.13 -11.22 30.97
C ILE A 194 11.35 -11.78 31.68
N LYS A 195 11.53 -13.12 31.62
CA LYS A 195 12.79 -13.75 32.05
C LYS A 195 13.88 -13.27 31.08
N ARG A 196 14.72 -12.34 31.58
CA ARG A 196 15.86 -11.80 30.81
C ARG A 196 16.95 -12.88 30.77
N ASP A 197 17.20 -13.42 29.57
CA ASP A 197 18.36 -14.29 29.33
C ASP A 197 19.53 -13.42 28.83
N ASN A 198 20.35 -12.94 29.78
CA ASN A 198 21.45 -11.97 29.55
C ASN A 198 22.73 -12.62 28.96
N ARG A 199 22.65 -13.81 28.35
CA ARG A 199 23.86 -14.59 28.01
C ARG A 199 24.38 -14.44 26.58
N ARG A 200 23.79 -13.61 25.74
CA ARG A 200 24.29 -13.44 24.36
C ARG A 200 24.92 -12.09 24.16
N SER A 201 26.27 -12.08 24.14
CA SER A 201 27.05 -10.87 23.81
C SER A 201 27.15 -10.60 22.29
N HIS A 202 26.78 -11.58 21.46
CA HIS A 202 26.88 -11.46 20.01
C HIS A 202 25.58 -11.90 19.32
N LYS A 203 25.20 -11.19 18.26
CA LYS A 203 24.12 -11.57 17.35
C LYS A 203 24.65 -11.94 15.97
N ARG A 204 23.99 -12.86 15.29
CA ARG A 204 24.26 -13.16 13.88
C ARG A 204 23.51 -12.17 13.00
N VAL A 205 24.22 -11.50 12.13
CA VAL A 205 23.71 -10.52 11.19
C VAL A 205 24.12 -10.92 9.78
N SER A 206 23.24 -10.79 8.81
CA SER A 206 23.60 -10.98 7.41
C SER A 206 24.33 -9.75 6.88
N ARG A 207 25.47 -9.94 6.20
CA ARG A 207 26.17 -8.83 5.52
C ARG A 207 25.39 -8.24 4.35
N THR A 208 24.58 -9.06 3.69
CA THR A 208 23.78 -8.60 2.54
C THR A 208 22.49 -7.95 2.95
N ASP A 209 21.98 -8.24 4.14
CA ASP A 209 20.72 -7.75 4.65
C ASP A 209 20.76 -7.67 6.20
N PRO A 210 21.38 -6.62 6.76
CA PRO A 210 21.62 -6.50 8.21
C PRO A 210 20.33 -6.46 9.06
N GLU A 211 19.22 -6.06 8.47
CA GLU A 211 17.91 -5.96 9.15
C GLU A 211 17.15 -7.29 9.16
N ALA A 212 17.65 -8.30 8.42
CA ALA A 212 17.00 -9.60 8.35
C ALA A 212 17.01 -10.34 9.69
N GLY A 213 15.84 -10.73 10.15
CA GLY A 213 15.65 -11.57 11.33
C GLY A 213 15.69 -13.06 11.01
N HIS A 214 16.23 -13.86 11.94
CA HIS A 214 16.21 -15.32 11.85
C HIS A 214 14.83 -15.88 12.26
N MET A 215 14.21 -16.65 11.40
CA MET A 215 13.02 -17.40 11.73
C MET A 215 13.31 -18.91 11.73
N LYS A 216 13.05 -19.56 12.86
CA LYS A 216 13.15 -21.01 13.01
C LYS A 216 11.74 -21.59 13.22
N ARG A 217 11.32 -22.50 12.35
CA ARG A 217 10.09 -23.27 12.48
C ARG A 217 10.41 -24.75 12.73
N PRO A 218 9.67 -25.47 13.59
CA PRO A 218 9.84 -26.91 13.76
C PRO A 218 9.75 -27.63 12.42
N GLY A 219 10.71 -28.49 12.12
CA GLY A 219 10.72 -29.31 10.91
C GLY A 219 11.02 -28.57 9.59
N LYS A 220 11.36 -27.27 9.62
CA LYS A 220 11.72 -26.48 8.43
C LYS A 220 13.12 -25.87 8.57
N PRO A 221 13.83 -25.64 7.44
CA PRO A 221 15.10 -24.93 7.48
C PRO A 221 14.89 -23.50 8.00
N VAL A 222 15.95 -22.93 8.59
CA VAL A 222 15.96 -21.54 9.03
C VAL A 222 15.73 -20.62 7.82
N SER A 223 14.79 -19.71 7.95
CA SER A 223 14.52 -18.67 6.96
C SER A 223 14.86 -17.30 7.53
N TYR A 224 15.14 -16.35 6.64
CA TYR A 224 15.39 -14.96 6.95
C TYR A 224 14.20 -14.14 6.51
N THR A 225 13.72 -13.26 7.39
CA THR A 225 12.54 -12.44 7.11
C THR A 225 12.75 -11.02 7.61
N HIS A 226 12.04 -10.07 7.00
CA HIS A 226 11.77 -8.78 7.61
C HIS A 226 10.44 -8.88 8.37
N LEU A 227 10.42 -8.37 9.59
CA LEU A 227 9.21 -8.26 10.42
C LEU A 227 8.54 -6.91 10.17
#